data_9fbc9e524fd02236b02fdcd1bc695bd6
#
_entry.id   9fbc9e524fd02236b02fdcd1bc695bd6
#
_cell.length_a   1.000
_cell.length_b   1.000
_cell.length_c   1.000
_cell.angle_alpha   90.00
_cell.angle_beta   90.00
_cell.angle_gamma   90.00
#
_symmetry.space_group_name_H-M   'P 1'
#
loop_
_entity.id
_entity.type
_entity.pdbx_description
1 polymer ?
#
loop_
_entity_poly.entity_id
_entity_poly.type
_entity_poly.pdbx_seq_one_letter_code
_entity_poly.pdbx_strand_id
1 'polypeptide(L)'
;PLGKSDHNCVLIKPSSTPRNAVGKKIVNRRVFSELVYDEIARDLINVNWSVMYKLDDCQEQANILYRVLNEIVDKHAPLQQHIIKNNDKPWITMKFKELVNQRNLAFSTGNQDTYKHLRNMVNRLRKELQKKFYNDRIRHLKSSNNSKWWKEIKSMSGLKISNNDIAAFENIVYRDAEVQISNLPDVINSFLVSVTDGVPALCLDSLLNLRNELNACPNDFIVSEFEVYSVLTKLNVRKAALCDSVNNQLLKALADVLAAPICALINSSIRHGMVPEQWKISRITPVPKCFPVLSVENNIRPIAVTCPISKIAEFFISNFFNQHFESYLDENQYGSTVGRSTTIALIRICHVLFEACDNNKNFIRVLFVDFSKAFDLIDHGTLYKKFIECQFPPHLSAWSLSFLEGRKQFVKVGNWSSSTLSTTGGAPQGTRAGPNVFKLISNDLRFDLPYVKYVDDLSLASISTDPNDCTLQEAVDQLGHWCRLNGMCLNTRKTKEMLIHF
;
A
#
# COMPACT_ATOMS: atom_id res chain seq x y z
N PRO A 1 8.21 -13.92 -55.90
CA PRO A 1 6.88 -13.29 -56.07
C PRO A 1 5.84 -14.37 -56.44
N LEU A 2 4.63 -14.25 -55.87
CA LEU A 2 3.49 -15.09 -56.22
C LEU A 2 2.68 -14.36 -57.31
N GLY A 3 2.57 -14.98 -58.49
CA GLY A 3 1.86 -14.40 -59.63
C GLY A 3 2.58 -13.21 -60.27
N LYS A 4 1.87 -12.15 -60.65
CA LYS A 4 2.41 -10.91 -61.26
C LYS A 4 2.84 -9.84 -60.26
N SER A 5 3.00 -10.17 -58.96
CA SER A 5 3.41 -9.23 -57.92
C SER A 5 4.93 -9.04 -57.93
N ASP A 6 5.37 -7.82 -57.76
CA ASP A 6 6.78 -7.42 -57.59
C ASP A 6 7.24 -7.57 -56.12
N HIS A 7 6.32 -7.96 -55.20
CA HIS A 7 6.62 -8.20 -53.82
C HIS A 7 6.98 -9.66 -53.50
N ASN A 8 7.98 -9.86 -52.67
CA ASN A 8 8.35 -11.18 -52.14
C ASN A 8 7.43 -11.58 -50.99
N CYS A 9 6.89 -12.80 -51.04
CA CYS A 9 6.16 -13.36 -49.91
C CYS A 9 7.13 -13.83 -48.84
N VAL A 10 6.96 -13.34 -47.61
CA VAL A 10 7.64 -13.86 -46.42
C VAL A 10 6.77 -14.95 -45.81
N LEU A 11 7.18 -16.20 -45.94
CA LEU A 11 6.54 -17.32 -45.26
C LEU A 11 7.04 -17.38 -43.82
N ILE A 12 6.26 -16.88 -42.89
CA ILE A 12 6.52 -17.08 -41.45
C ILE A 12 5.97 -18.46 -41.08
N LYS A 13 6.87 -19.46 -40.94
CA LYS A 13 6.50 -20.69 -40.22
C LYS A 13 6.58 -20.39 -38.74
N PRO A 14 5.44 -20.32 -38.02
CA PRO A 14 5.53 -20.22 -36.58
C PRO A 14 6.22 -21.50 -36.09
N SER A 15 7.35 -21.35 -35.40
CA SER A 15 7.86 -22.43 -34.57
C SER A 15 6.71 -22.82 -33.65
N SER A 16 6.35 -24.11 -33.64
CA SER A 16 5.33 -24.62 -32.75
C SER A 16 5.82 -24.40 -31.32
N THR A 17 5.51 -23.22 -30.77
CA THR A 17 5.55 -23.08 -29.33
C THR A 17 4.57 -24.10 -28.77
N PRO A 18 5.01 -24.99 -27.88
CA PRO A 18 4.09 -25.94 -27.28
C PRO A 18 2.92 -25.12 -26.75
N ARG A 19 1.70 -25.45 -27.15
CA ARG A 19 0.50 -24.84 -26.56
C ARG A 19 0.64 -25.09 -25.07
N ASN A 20 1.01 -24.07 -24.31
CA ASN A 20 1.02 -24.16 -22.87
C ASN A 20 -0.33 -24.79 -22.49
N ALA A 21 -0.28 -25.96 -21.89
CA ALA A 21 -1.48 -26.66 -21.43
C ALA A 21 -2.34 -25.61 -20.72
N VAL A 22 -3.62 -25.54 -21.08
CA VAL A 22 -4.54 -24.53 -20.54
C VAL A 22 -4.54 -24.72 -19.02
N GLY A 23 -3.67 -23.95 -18.35
CA GLY A 23 -3.46 -24.09 -16.91
C GLY A 23 -4.74 -23.70 -16.20
N LYS A 24 -5.31 -24.65 -15.46
CA LYS A 24 -6.39 -24.37 -14.52
C LYS A 24 -5.76 -23.68 -13.32
N LYS A 25 -6.14 -22.43 -13.05
CA LYS A 25 -5.76 -21.74 -11.82
C LYS A 25 -6.86 -22.00 -10.78
N ILE A 26 -6.52 -22.69 -9.71
CA ILE A 26 -7.41 -22.85 -8.55
C ILE A 26 -7.20 -21.63 -7.67
N VAL A 27 -8.27 -20.93 -7.36
CA VAL A 27 -8.27 -19.77 -6.46
C VAL A 27 -9.30 -20.02 -5.37
N ASN A 28 -8.85 -19.97 -4.13
CA ASN A 28 -9.74 -20.00 -2.98
C ASN A 28 -10.26 -18.59 -2.73
N ARG A 29 -11.56 -18.40 -2.71
CA ARG A 29 -12.20 -17.11 -2.39
C ARG A 29 -13.52 -17.30 -1.68
N ARG A 30 -13.91 -16.30 -0.91
CA ARG A 30 -15.25 -16.21 -0.32
C ARG A 30 -16.21 -15.55 -1.30
N VAL A 31 -17.46 -15.93 -1.24
CA VAL A 31 -18.54 -15.33 -2.06
C VAL A 31 -19.47 -14.60 -1.12
N PHE A 32 -19.58 -13.29 -1.30
CA PHE A 32 -20.48 -12.43 -0.54
C PHE A 32 -21.64 -11.98 -1.44
N SER A 33 -22.87 -12.33 -1.06
CA SER A 33 -24.11 -11.81 -1.63
C SER A 33 -24.78 -10.87 -0.62
N GLU A 34 -25.80 -10.13 -1.02
CA GLU A 34 -26.59 -9.30 -0.10
C GLU A 34 -27.18 -10.14 1.04
N LEU A 35 -27.74 -11.31 0.72
CA LEU A 35 -28.27 -12.25 1.73
C LEU A 35 -27.21 -12.70 2.74
N VAL A 36 -25.99 -12.97 2.29
CA VAL A 36 -24.88 -13.36 3.18
C VAL A 36 -24.49 -12.21 4.12
N TYR A 37 -24.50 -10.96 3.63
CA TYR A 37 -24.27 -9.80 4.50
C TYR A 37 -25.38 -9.66 5.55
N ASP A 38 -26.64 -9.86 5.19
CA ASP A 38 -27.77 -9.79 6.12
C ASP A 38 -27.71 -10.89 7.18
N GLU A 39 -27.25 -12.10 6.82
CA GLU A 39 -27.04 -13.21 7.75
C GLU A 39 -25.88 -12.91 8.72
N ILE A 40 -24.76 -12.40 8.22
CA ILE A 40 -23.62 -11.97 9.05
C ILE A 40 -24.03 -10.84 9.99
N ALA A 41 -24.79 -9.85 9.49
CA ALA A 41 -25.27 -8.74 10.31
C ALA A 41 -26.16 -9.22 11.46
N ARG A 42 -27.10 -10.14 11.19
CA ARG A 42 -27.97 -10.71 12.21
C ARG A 42 -27.19 -11.45 13.32
N ASP A 43 -26.19 -12.24 12.92
CA ASP A 43 -25.36 -12.95 13.90
C ASP A 43 -24.54 -11.94 14.72
N LEU A 44 -23.96 -10.91 14.11
CA LEU A 44 -23.17 -9.87 14.80
C LEU A 44 -24.01 -9.03 15.79
N ILE A 45 -25.27 -8.73 15.46
CA ILE A 45 -26.20 -8.01 16.36
C ILE A 45 -26.46 -8.85 17.61
N ASN A 46 -26.51 -10.16 17.49
CA ASN A 46 -26.75 -11.06 18.61
C ASN A 46 -25.51 -11.36 19.47
N VAL A 47 -24.32 -10.87 19.07
CA VAL A 47 -23.08 -11.02 19.85
C VAL A 47 -23.15 -10.18 21.12
N ASN A 48 -22.85 -10.79 22.26
CA ASN A 48 -22.70 -10.06 23.51
C ASN A 48 -21.35 -9.36 23.59
N TRP A 49 -21.25 -8.16 23.00
CA TRP A 49 -20.03 -7.36 23.00
C TRP A 49 -19.63 -6.81 24.38
N SER A 50 -20.50 -6.90 25.40
CA SER A 50 -20.17 -6.44 26.75
C SER A 50 -19.00 -7.20 27.37
N VAL A 51 -18.77 -8.44 26.94
CA VAL A 51 -17.59 -9.23 27.33
C VAL A 51 -16.31 -8.56 26.88
N MET A 52 -16.28 -8.06 25.63
CA MET A 52 -15.13 -7.33 25.08
C MET A 52 -14.96 -5.95 25.73
N TYR A 53 -16.05 -5.22 25.93
CA TYR A 53 -16.00 -3.84 26.47
C TYR A 53 -15.53 -3.77 27.93
N LYS A 54 -15.70 -4.86 28.70
CA LYS A 54 -15.25 -4.94 30.11
C LYS A 54 -13.76 -5.25 30.27
N LEU A 55 -13.11 -5.67 29.18
CA LEU A 55 -11.67 -5.95 29.20
C LEU A 55 -10.89 -4.64 29.13
N ASP A 56 -9.87 -4.54 29.96
CA ASP A 56 -8.94 -3.40 29.96
C ASP A 56 -7.72 -3.63 29.04
N ASP A 57 -7.57 -4.83 28.49
CA ASP A 57 -6.48 -5.17 27.57
C ASP A 57 -6.95 -5.10 26.11
N CYS A 58 -6.34 -4.20 25.32
CA CYS A 58 -6.67 -4.03 23.91
C CYS A 58 -6.27 -5.25 23.06
N GLN A 59 -5.26 -6.06 23.46
CA GLN A 59 -4.89 -7.28 22.76
C GLN A 59 -5.98 -8.35 22.91
N GLU A 60 -6.53 -8.52 24.13
CA GLU A 60 -7.63 -9.44 24.35
C GLU A 60 -8.92 -8.98 23.64
N GLN A 61 -9.20 -7.68 23.64
CA GLN A 61 -10.31 -7.11 22.88
C GLN A 61 -10.16 -7.42 21.38
N ALA A 62 -8.97 -7.25 20.83
CA ALA A 62 -8.69 -7.59 19.42
C ALA A 62 -8.87 -9.09 19.16
N ASN A 63 -8.39 -9.96 20.05
CA ASN A 63 -8.55 -11.40 19.93
C ASN A 63 -10.02 -11.80 19.87
N ILE A 64 -10.87 -11.22 20.71
CA ILE A 64 -12.32 -11.48 20.70
C ILE A 64 -12.94 -10.99 19.39
N LEU A 65 -12.67 -9.73 18.99
CA LEU A 65 -13.24 -9.15 17.77
C LEU A 65 -12.89 -9.99 16.54
N TYR A 66 -11.61 -10.32 16.35
CA TYR A 66 -11.17 -11.09 15.19
C TYR A 66 -11.67 -12.54 15.22
N ARG A 67 -11.74 -13.17 16.38
CA ARG A 67 -12.30 -14.52 16.53
C ARG A 67 -13.77 -14.53 16.11
N VAL A 68 -14.59 -13.65 16.67
CA VAL A 68 -16.03 -13.56 16.36
C VAL A 68 -16.26 -13.27 14.88
N LEU A 69 -15.52 -12.30 14.32
CA LEU A 69 -15.61 -11.97 12.90
C LEU A 69 -15.25 -13.16 12.02
N ASN A 70 -14.17 -13.88 12.32
CA ASN A 70 -13.76 -15.04 11.53
C ASN A 70 -14.77 -16.20 11.64
N GLU A 71 -15.25 -16.52 12.85
CA GLU A 71 -16.24 -17.57 13.07
C GLU A 71 -17.54 -17.32 12.29
N ILE A 72 -18.08 -16.10 12.36
CA ILE A 72 -19.31 -15.72 11.65
C ILE A 72 -19.08 -15.68 10.13
N VAL A 73 -17.96 -15.15 9.68
CA VAL A 73 -17.64 -15.12 8.23
C VAL A 73 -17.37 -16.53 7.70
N ASP A 74 -16.73 -17.41 8.45
CA ASP A 74 -16.51 -18.82 8.07
C ASP A 74 -17.83 -19.60 7.98
N LYS A 75 -18.77 -19.30 8.87
CA LYS A 75 -20.10 -19.92 8.87
C LYS A 75 -20.92 -19.56 7.62
N HIS A 76 -20.98 -18.27 7.24
CA HIS A 76 -21.88 -17.77 6.18
C HIS A 76 -21.19 -17.63 4.81
N ALA A 77 -19.88 -17.41 4.79
CA ALA A 77 -19.08 -17.25 3.57
C ALA A 77 -17.80 -18.11 3.63
N PRO A 78 -17.91 -19.46 3.68
CA PRO A 78 -16.74 -20.33 3.71
C PRO A 78 -15.86 -20.15 2.48
N LEU A 79 -14.57 -20.45 2.61
CA LEU A 79 -13.63 -20.48 1.49
C LEU A 79 -14.03 -21.56 0.49
N GLN A 80 -14.29 -21.15 -0.74
CA GLN A 80 -14.65 -22.02 -1.86
C GLN A 80 -13.55 -22.05 -2.91
N GLN A 81 -13.27 -23.22 -3.45
CA GLN A 81 -12.33 -23.36 -4.56
C GLN A 81 -13.01 -23.00 -5.88
N HIS A 82 -12.46 -21.99 -6.54
CA HIS A 82 -12.89 -21.57 -7.87
C HIS A 82 -11.82 -21.88 -8.91
N ILE A 83 -12.20 -22.66 -9.92
CA ILE A 83 -11.33 -22.97 -11.04
C ILE A 83 -11.46 -21.85 -12.08
N ILE A 84 -10.38 -21.07 -12.24
CA ILE A 84 -10.28 -20.06 -13.29
C ILE A 84 -9.49 -20.65 -14.44
N LYS A 85 -10.10 -20.73 -15.64
CA LYS A 85 -9.39 -21.09 -16.85
C LYS A 85 -8.73 -19.85 -17.44
N ASN A 86 -7.48 -19.94 -17.87
CA ASN A 86 -6.73 -18.80 -18.45
C ASN A 86 -7.44 -18.14 -19.66
N ASN A 87 -8.38 -18.84 -20.30
CA ASN A 87 -9.17 -18.32 -21.42
C ASN A 87 -10.51 -17.70 -21.01
N ASP A 88 -10.85 -17.67 -19.74
CA ASP A 88 -12.09 -17.07 -19.30
C ASP A 88 -12.07 -15.56 -19.50
N LYS A 89 -13.06 -15.05 -20.22
CA LYS A 89 -13.23 -13.61 -20.35
C LYS A 89 -13.67 -13.01 -19.03
N PRO A 90 -13.26 -11.78 -18.68
CA PRO A 90 -13.50 -11.20 -17.34
C PRO A 90 -14.97 -11.00 -16.97
N TRP A 91 -15.87 -11.06 -17.93
CA TRP A 91 -17.32 -10.97 -17.72
C TRP A 91 -18.00 -12.32 -17.49
N ILE A 92 -17.26 -13.46 -17.55
CA ILE A 92 -17.81 -14.81 -17.34
C ILE A 92 -18.05 -15.03 -15.85
N THR A 93 -19.31 -15.30 -15.48
CA THR A 93 -19.72 -15.61 -14.11
C THR A 93 -19.91 -17.13 -13.90
N MET A 94 -19.97 -17.58 -12.64
CA MET A 94 -20.29 -18.98 -12.33
C MET A 94 -21.65 -19.38 -12.88
N LYS A 95 -22.67 -18.56 -12.70
CA LYS A 95 -24.02 -18.78 -13.24
C LYS A 95 -24.01 -18.98 -14.75
N PHE A 96 -23.18 -18.22 -15.48
CA PHE A 96 -23.00 -18.41 -16.92
C PHE A 96 -22.39 -19.77 -17.24
N LYS A 97 -21.35 -20.20 -16.50
CA LYS A 97 -20.71 -21.49 -16.68
C LYS A 97 -21.66 -22.66 -16.40
N GLU A 98 -22.48 -22.56 -15.36
CA GLU A 98 -23.50 -23.56 -15.01
C GLU A 98 -24.51 -23.72 -16.13
N LEU A 99 -25.06 -22.63 -16.66
CA LEU A 99 -25.96 -22.66 -17.80
C LEU A 99 -25.32 -23.27 -19.06
N VAL A 100 -24.04 -22.97 -19.31
CA VAL A 100 -23.28 -23.59 -20.41
C VAL A 100 -23.15 -25.11 -20.20
N ASN A 101 -22.88 -25.56 -18.98
CA ASN A 101 -22.78 -26.97 -18.65
C ASN A 101 -24.13 -27.70 -18.81
N GLN A 102 -25.22 -27.08 -18.32
CA GLN A 102 -26.59 -27.63 -18.50
C GLN A 102 -26.97 -27.74 -19.97
N ARG A 103 -26.66 -26.73 -20.79
CA ARG A 103 -26.83 -26.76 -22.24
C ARG A 103 -26.06 -27.91 -22.89
N ASN A 104 -24.80 -28.10 -22.49
CA ASN A 104 -23.94 -29.13 -23.05
C ASN A 104 -24.48 -30.53 -22.65
N LEU A 105 -24.97 -30.67 -21.43
CA LEU A 105 -25.59 -31.90 -20.95
C LEU A 105 -26.87 -32.22 -21.76
N ALA A 106 -27.75 -31.25 -21.95
CA ALA A 106 -28.96 -31.42 -22.76
C ALA A 106 -28.65 -31.79 -24.21
N PHE A 107 -27.56 -31.29 -24.75
CA PHE A 107 -27.06 -31.69 -26.07
C PHE A 107 -26.58 -33.15 -26.10
N SER A 108 -25.77 -33.57 -25.13
CA SER A 108 -25.24 -34.93 -25.04
C SER A 108 -26.32 -35.99 -24.74
N THR A 109 -27.37 -35.61 -24.07
CA THR A 109 -28.53 -36.50 -23.78
C THR A 109 -29.59 -36.51 -24.89
N GLY A 110 -29.36 -35.77 -26.00
CA GLY A 110 -30.29 -35.73 -27.13
C GLY A 110 -31.60 -34.97 -26.91
N ASN A 111 -31.76 -34.27 -25.77
CA ASN A 111 -32.95 -33.49 -25.48
C ASN A 111 -32.94 -32.14 -26.23
N GLN A 112 -33.44 -32.13 -27.46
CA GLN A 112 -33.40 -31.06 -28.41
C GLN A 112 -34.15 -29.79 -27.93
N ASP A 113 -35.28 -29.92 -27.25
CA ASP A 113 -36.09 -28.80 -26.83
C ASP A 113 -35.46 -28.09 -25.63
N THR A 114 -34.99 -28.84 -24.63
CA THR A 114 -34.19 -28.30 -23.52
C THR A 114 -32.91 -27.64 -24.03
N TYR A 115 -32.22 -28.27 -24.99
CA TYR A 115 -31.02 -27.68 -25.60
C TYR A 115 -31.32 -26.33 -26.28
N LYS A 116 -32.37 -26.23 -27.09
CA LYS A 116 -32.76 -24.96 -27.77
C LYS A 116 -33.06 -23.87 -26.76
N HIS A 117 -33.81 -24.20 -25.70
CA HIS A 117 -34.16 -23.25 -24.64
C HIS A 117 -32.90 -22.78 -23.91
N LEU A 118 -32.05 -23.67 -23.41
CA LEU A 118 -30.80 -23.30 -22.71
C LEU A 118 -29.80 -22.56 -23.61
N ARG A 119 -29.71 -22.92 -24.90
CA ARG A 119 -28.90 -22.20 -25.87
C ARG A 119 -29.33 -20.72 -25.98
N ASN A 120 -30.63 -20.46 -26.04
CA ASN A 120 -31.16 -19.11 -26.12
C ASN A 120 -30.89 -18.32 -24.84
N MET A 121 -31.06 -18.96 -23.67
CA MET A 121 -30.73 -18.36 -22.37
C MET A 121 -29.24 -18.02 -22.25
N VAL A 122 -28.34 -18.92 -22.62
CA VAL A 122 -26.88 -18.70 -22.62
C VAL A 122 -26.53 -17.52 -23.52
N ASN A 123 -27.11 -17.44 -24.73
CA ASN A 123 -26.84 -16.35 -25.68
C ASN A 123 -27.34 -14.99 -25.16
N ARG A 124 -28.51 -14.96 -24.53
CA ARG A 124 -29.07 -13.76 -23.89
C ARG A 124 -28.20 -13.29 -22.74
N LEU A 125 -27.90 -14.19 -21.79
CA LEU A 125 -27.08 -13.89 -20.62
C LEU A 125 -25.67 -13.43 -21.04
N ARG A 126 -25.07 -14.05 -22.08
CA ARG A 126 -23.77 -13.61 -22.63
C ARG A 126 -23.82 -12.14 -23.05
N LYS A 127 -24.82 -11.75 -23.83
CA LYS A 127 -24.96 -10.37 -24.31
C LYS A 127 -25.18 -9.39 -23.14
N GLU A 128 -25.96 -9.74 -22.17
CA GLU A 128 -26.25 -8.94 -20.99
C GLU A 128 -24.97 -8.73 -20.14
N LEU A 129 -24.22 -9.80 -19.84
CA LEU A 129 -22.98 -9.76 -19.06
C LEU A 129 -21.89 -8.93 -19.78
N GLN A 130 -21.74 -9.12 -21.11
CA GLN A 130 -20.82 -8.33 -21.90
C GLN A 130 -21.19 -6.85 -21.88
N LYS A 131 -22.45 -6.50 -22.15
CA LYS A 131 -22.95 -5.13 -22.16
C LYS A 131 -22.74 -4.45 -20.79
N LYS A 132 -23.10 -5.15 -19.70
CA LYS A 132 -22.92 -4.64 -18.34
C LYS A 132 -21.43 -4.38 -18.05
N PHE A 133 -20.57 -5.34 -18.30
CA PHE A 133 -19.14 -5.25 -18.06
C PHE A 133 -18.47 -4.08 -18.79
N TYR A 134 -18.74 -3.92 -20.08
CA TYR A 134 -18.16 -2.82 -20.86
C TYR A 134 -18.78 -1.46 -20.53
N ASN A 135 -20.08 -1.39 -20.27
CA ASN A 135 -20.73 -0.14 -19.86
C ASN A 135 -20.20 0.37 -18.52
N ASP A 136 -20.03 -0.51 -17.53
CA ASP A 136 -19.48 -0.13 -16.24
C ASP A 136 -18.02 0.37 -16.38
N ARG A 137 -17.22 -0.26 -17.23
CA ARG A 137 -15.88 0.22 -17.55
C ARG A 137 -15.86 1.59 -18.23
N ILE A 138 -16.73 1.79 -19.22
CA ILE A 138 -16.82 3.07 -19.95
C ILE A 138 -17.29 4.21 -19.03
N ARG A 139 -18.26 3.96 -18.14
CA ARG A 139 -18.71 4.95 -17.17
C ARG A 139 -17.56 5.44 -16.28
N HIS A 140 -16.71 4.55 -15.83
CA HIS A 140 -15.53 4.90 -15.03
C HIS A 140 -14.42 5.61 -15.84
N LEU A 141 -14.39 5.46 -17.17
CA LEU A 141 -13.41 6.13 -18.01
C LEU A 141 -13.65 7.63 -18.14
N LYS A 142 -14.91 8.08 -18.13
CA LYS A 142 -15.26 9.51 -18.26
C LYS A 142 -14.69 10.37 -17.12
N SER A 143 -14.46 9.79 -15.94
CA SER A 143 -13.94 10.47 -14.75
C SER A 143 -12.51 10.08 -14.42
N SER A 144 -11.82 9.32 -15.28
CA SER A 144 -10.46 8.84 -15.02
C SER A 144 -9.39 9.76 -15.62
N ASN A 145 -8.20 9.77 -15.01
CA ASN A 145 -7.05 10.45 -15.60
C ASN A 145 -6.57 9.75 -16.89
N ASN A 146 -5.82 10.48 -17.74
CA ASN A 146 -5.35 10.00 -19.04
C ASN A 146 -4.61 8.66 -18.98
N SER A 147 -3.81 8.42 -17.95
CA SER A 147 -3.05 7.16 -17.80
C SER A 147 -3.98 5.95 -17.57
N LYS A 148 -5.01 6.10 -16.74
CA LYS A 148 -6.02 5.05 -16.53
C LYS A 148 -6.86 4.82 -17.78
N TRP A 149 -7.21 5.88 -18.48
CA TRP A 149 -7.94 5.83 -19.74
C TRP A 149 -7.19 4.99 -20.78
N TRP A 150 -5.92 5.29 -21.02
CA TRP A 150 -5.07 4.54 -21.95
C TRP A 150 -4.87 3.08 -21.55
N LYS A 151 -4.70 2.80 -20.26
CA LYS A 151 -4.58 1.44 -19.73
C LYS A 151 -5.85 0.61 -20.01
N GLU A 152 -7.02 1.21 -19.82
CA GLU A 152 -8.30 0.54 -20.08
C GLU A 152 -8.53 0.33 -21.60
N ILE A 153 -8.24 1.32 -22.43
CA ILE A 153 -8.33 1.18 -23.90
C ILE A 153 -7.42 0.06 -24.41
N LYS A 154 -6.17 0.01 -23.98
CA LYS A 154 -5.25 -1.09 -24.31
C LYS A 154 -5.80 -2.46 -23.87
N SER A 155 -6.40 -2.53 -22.67
CA SER A 155 -7.03 -3.76 -22.17
C SER A 155 -8.25 -4.17 -23.00
N MET A 156 -9.07 -3.21 -23.44
CA MET A 156 -10.27 -3.46 -24.25
C MET A 156 -9.93 -3.85 -25.69
N SER A 157 -8.85 -3.30 -26.26
CA SER A 157 -8.36 -3.64 -27.61
C SER A 157 -7.62 -5.00 -27.68
N GLY A 158 -7.54 -5.72 -26.56
CA GLY A 158 -6.89 -7.03 -26.51
C GLY A 158 -5.36 -6.97 -26.51
N LEU A 159 -4.78 -5.77 -26.46
CA LEU A 159 -3.35 -5.60 -26.22
C LEU A 159 -3.06 -6.11 -24.80
N LYS A 160 -2.29 -7.21 -24.71
CA LYS A 160 -1.88 -7.78 -23.42
C LYS A 160 -1.13 -6.73 -22.62
N ILE A 161 -1.78 -6.16 -21.62
CA ILE A 161 -1.06 -5.58 -20.49
C ILE A 161 -0.65 -6.81 -19.69
N SER A 162 0.62 -7.16 -19.72
CA SER A 162 1.14 -8.26 -18.93
C SER A 162 1.01 -7.86 -17.44
N ASN A 163 -0.11 -8.22 -16.83
CA ASN A 163 -0.30 -8.17 -15.38
C ASN A 163 0.19 -9.48 -14.73
N ASN A 164 1.14 -10.16 -15.33
CA ASN A 164 1.82 -11.26 -14.66
C ASN A 164 2.88 -10.66 -13.76
N ASP A 165 2.51 -10.47 -12.48
CA ASP A 165 3.46 -10.08 -11.43
C ASP A 165 4.70 -10.99 -11.45
N ILE A 166 4.52 -12.26 -11.81
CA ILE A 166 5.60 -13.25 -11.96
C ILE A 166 6.51 -12.93 -13.14
N ALA A 167 5.97 -12.56 -14.31
CA ALA A 167 6.76 -12.27 -15.52
C ALA A 167 7.74 -11.11 -15.31
N ALA A 168 7.43 -10.18 -14.41
CA ALA A 168 8.34 -9.10 -14.07
C ALA A 168 9.63 -9.58 -13.38
N PHE A 169 9.56 -10.72 -12.69
CA PHE A 169 10.66 -11.28 -11.90
C PHE A 169 11.37 -12.45 -12.58
N GLU A 170 10.93 -12.89 -13.78
CA GLU A 170 11.55 -14.01 -14.52
C GLU A 170 13.05 -13.81 -14.71
N ASN A 171 13.50 -12.58 -14.95
CA ASN A 171 14.93 -12.30 -15.13
C ASN A 171 15.78 -12.52 -13.87
N ILE A 172 15.22 -12.36 -12.67
CA ILE A 172 15.91 -12.70 -11.43
C ILE A 172 16.13 -14.21 -11.37
N VAL A 173 15.09 -14.98 -11.66
CA VAL A 173 15.11 -16.45 -11.67
C VAL A 173 16.05 -16.99 -12.74
N TYR A 174 16.15 -16.34 -13.91
CA TYR A 174 17.07 -16.78 -14.98
C TYR A 174 18.53 -16.43 -14.72
N ARG A 175 18.81 -15.39 -13.94
CA ARG A 175 20.19 -14.97 -13.64
C ARG A 175 20.83 -15.74 -12.50
N ASP A 176 20.01 -16.16 -11.56
CA ASP A 176 20.45 -16.92 -10.40
C ASP A 176 19.82 -18.33 -10.47
N ALA A 177 20.62 -19.32 -10.84
CA ALA A 177 20.19 -20.69 -11.02
C ALA A 177 19.67 -21.34 -9.71
N GLU A 178 19.99 -20.77 -8.55
CA GLU A 178 19.53 -21.23 -7.24
C GLU A 178 18.13 -20.68 -6.90
N VAL A 179 17.67 -19.61 -7.56
CA VAL A 179 16.39 -18.97 -7.29
C VAL A 179 15.29 -19.59 -8.17
N GLN A 180 14.44 -20.42 -7.55
CA GLN A 180 13.22 -20.90 -8.18
C GLN A 180 12.07 -19.91 -7.92
N ILE A 181 11.05 -19.92 -8.78
CA ILE A 181 9.84 -19.06 -8.60
C ILE A 181 9.15 -19.33 -7.27
N SER A 182 9.22 -20.57 -6.77
CA SER A 182 8.59 -20.98 -5.51
C SER A 182 9.27 -20.36 -4.28
N ASN A 183 10.60 -20.16 -4.30
CA ASN A 183 11.36 -19.59 -3.19
C ASN A 183 11.67 -18.09 -3.37
N LEU A 184 11.33 -17.51 -4.51
CA LEU A 184 11.50 -16.08 -4.79
C LEU A 184 10.90 -15.16 -3.71
N PRO A 185 9.70 -15.42 -3.14
CA PRO A 185 9.18 -14.62 -2.03
C PRO A 185 10.08 -14.64 -0.80
N ASP A 186 10.70 -15.81 -0.46
CA ASP A 186 11.62 -15.91 0.67
C ASP A 186 12.91 -15.14 0.43
N VAL A 187 13.47 -15.21 -0.79
CA VAL A 187 14.64 -14.41 -1.19
C VAL A 187 14.38 -12.92 -1.06
N ILE A 188 13.23 -12.47 -1.56
CA ILE A 188 12.84 -11.05 -1.44
C ILE A 188 12.62 -10.67 0.02
N ASN A 189 11.94 -11.52 0.82
CA ASN A 189 11.66 -11.21 2.22
C ASN A 189 12.92 -11.14 3.07
N SER A 190 13.83 -12.10 2.92
CA SER A 190 15.12 -12.13 3.61
C SER A 190 15.94 -10.89 3.29
N PHE A 191 16.01 -10.50 2.00
CA PHE A 191 16.66 -9.26 1.60
C PHE A 191 16.04 -8.03 2.25
N LEU A 192 14.70 -7.91 2.24
CA LEU A 192 14.01 -6.74 2.81
C LEU A 192 14.22 -6.61 4.31
N VAL A 193 14.27 -7.73 5.03
CA VAL A 193 14.55 -7.75 6.47
C VAL A 193 16.01 -7.41 6.74
N SER A 194 16.97 -7.95 5.97
CA SER A 194 18.40 -7.67 6.16
C SER A 194 18.76 -6.19 6.00
N VAL A 195 17.91 -5.40 5.35
CA VAL A 195 18.12 -3.94 5.27
C VAL A 195 18.13 -3.28 6.64
N THR A 196 17.42 -3.84 7.61
CA THR A 196 17.31 -3.32 8.98
C THR A 196 18.26 -4.00 9.97
N ASP A 197 19.11 -4.94 9.54
CA ASP A 197 20.02 -5.67 10.44
C ASP A 197 20.99 -4.76 11.21
N GLY A 198 21.34 -3.60 10.64
CA GLY A 198 22.18 -2.59 11.28
C GLY A 198 21.42 -1.56 12.14
N VAL A 199 20.07 -1.62 12.15
CA VAL A 199 19.24 -0.70 12.93
C VAL A 199 18.98 -1.32 14.30
N PRO A 200 19.34 -0.63 15.41
CA PRO A 200 19.10 -1.14 16.75
C PRO A 200 17.61 -1.37 16.99
N ALA A 201 17.26 -2.46 17.65
CA ALA A 201 15.90 -2.65 18.13
C ALA A 201 15.58 -1.58 19.18
N LEU A 202 14.31 -1.16 19.21
CA LEU A 202 13.83 -0.22 20.23
C LEU A 202 14.06 -0.81 21.64
N CYS A 203 14.66 -0.02 22.53
CA CYS A 203 14.77 -0.42 23.92
C CYS A 203 13.37 -0.53 24.55
N LEU A 204 13.05 -1.68 25.11
CA LEU A 204 11.75 -1.91 25.75
C LEU A 204 11.45 -0.92 26.87
N ASP A 205 12.49 -0.47 27.59
CA ASP A 205 12.35 0.54 28.64
C ASP A 205 11.80 1.87 28.10
N SER A 206 12.12 2.23 26.85
CA SER A 206 11.58 3.44 26.22
C SER A 206 10.06 3.40 26.09
N LEU A 207 9.51 2.26 25.67
CA LEU A 207 8.05 2.06 25.59
C LEU A 207 7.41 1.98 26.99
N LEU A 208 8.07 1.31 27.93
CA LEU A 208 7.58 1.21 29.31
C LEU A 208 7.55 2.59 29.96
N ASN A 209 8.57 3.42 29.78
CA ASN A 209 8.61 4.78 30.30
C ASN A 209 7.43 5.61 29.76
N LEU A 210 7.20 5.61 28.44
CA LEU A 210 6.06 6.31 27.85
C LEU A 210 4.73 5.80 28.40
N ARG A 211 4.58 4.49 28.59
CA ARG A 211 3.35 3.90 29.14
C ARG A 211 3.15 4.24 30.62
N ASN A 212 4.22 4.36 31.38
CA ASN A 212 4.15 4.79 32.80
C ASN A 212 3.73 6.27 32.91
N GLU A 213 3.94 7.07 31.88
CA GLU A 213 3.49 8.46 31.80
C GLU A 213 2.03 8.60 31.35
N LEU A 214 1.37 7.50 30.94
CA LEU A 214 -0.02 7.54 30.50
C LEU A 214 -0.95 7.83 31.69
N ASN A 215 -1.55 8.99 31.65
CA ASN A 215 -2.62 9.41 32.53
C ASN A 215 -4.00 9.11 31.91
N ALA A 216 -5.07 9.69 32.40
CA ALA A 216 -6.37 9.64 31.76
C ALA A 216 -6.24 10.12 30.30
N CYS A 217 -6.76 9.32 29.34
CA CYS A 217 -6.70 9.67 27.92
C CYS A 217 -7.40 11.01 27.68
N PRO A 218 -6.74 12.00 27.06
CA PRO A 218 -7.37 13.26 26.76
C PRO A 218 -8.62 13.09 25.90
N ASN A 219 -9.66 13.87 26.17
CA ASN A 219 -10.91 13.82 25.41
C ASN A 219 -10.71 14.02 23.90
N ASP A 220 -9.72 14.83 23.52
CA ASP A 220 -9.39 15.11 22.13
C ASP A 220 -8.87 13.88 21.35
N PHE A 221 -8.46 12.82 22.08
CA PHE A 221 -8.02 11.55 21.47
C PHE A 221 -9.09 10.45 21.54
N ILE A 222 -10.27 10.77 22.03
CA ILE A 222 -11.39 9.82 22.05
C ILE A 222 -12.12 9.89 20.72
N VAL A 223 -12.15 8.76 20.03
CA VAL A 223 -12.89 8.58 18.78
C VAL A 223 -14.33 8.21 19.09
N SER A 224 -15.29 8.85 18.45
CA SER A 224 -16.70 8.51 18.57
C SER A 224 -17.10 7.36 17.63
N GLU A 225 -18.15 6.63 17.99
CA GLU A 225 -18.72 5.59 17.13
C GLU A 225 -19.17 6.13 15.77
N PHE A 226 -19.76 7.35 15.75
CA PHE A 226 -20.19 8.01 14.52
C PHE A 226 -19.02 8.31 13.57
N GLU A 227 -17.86 8.71 14.09
CA GLU A 227 -16.66 8.91 13.27
C GLU A 227 -16.18 7.61 12.65
N VAL A 228 -16.14 6.52 13.44
CA VAL A 228 -15.78 5.19 12.94
C VAL A 228 -16.77 4.74 11.86
N TYR A 229 -18.08 4.87 12.10
CA TYR A 229 -19.12 4.59 11.12
C TYR A 229 -18.89 5.39 9.81
N SER A 230 -18.63 6.70 9.93
CA SER A 230 -18.37 7.57 8.78
C SER A 230 -17.14 7.13 7.97
N VAL A 231 -16.09 6.63 8.63
CA VAL A 231 -14.90 6.09 7.96
C VAL A 231 -15.21 4.77 7.27
N LEU A 232 -15.93 3.86 7.95
CA LEU A 232 -16.33 2.55 7.42
C LEU A 232 -17.16 2.69 6.14
N THR A 233 -18.16 3.56 6.15
CA THR A 233 -19.04 3.81 4.97
C THR A 233 -18.30 4.39 3.77
N LYS A 234 -17.19 5.10 3.98
CA LYS A 234 -16.35 5.70 2.93
C LYS A 234 -15.21 4.80 2.46
N LEU A 235 -15.07 3.58 3.01
CA LEU A 235 -14.00 2.67 2.62
C LEU A 235 -14.02 2.35 1.11
N ASN A 236 -12.84 2.38 0.50
CA ASN A 236 -12.67 1.96 -0.89
C ASN A 236 -12.55 0.43 -0.96
N VAL A 237 -13.62 -0.21 -1.41
CA VAL A 237 -13.74 -1.68 -1.53
C VAL A 237 -12.73 -2.34 -2.47
N ARG A 238 -12.06 -1.55 -3.33
CA ARG A 238 -11.06 -2.05 -4.30
C ARG A 238 -9.64 -2.07 -3.74
N LYS A 239 -9.40 -1.49 -2.56
CA LYS A 239 -8.07 -1.53 -1.94
C LYS A 239 -7.77 -2.92 -1.40
N ALA A 240 -6.51 -3.32 -1.55
CA ALA A 240 -6.01 -4.60 -1.02
C ALA A 240 -6.15 -4.67 0.51
N ALA A 241 -6.55 -5.84 0.99
CA ALA A 241 -6.59 -6.20 2.40
C ALA A 241 -5.57 -7.31 2.70
N LEU A 242 -5.14 -7.41 3.95
CA LEU A 242 -4.19 -8.44 4.39
C LEU A 242 -4.80 -9.84 4.31
N CYS A 243 -6.05 -10.00 4.75
CA CYS A 243 -6.78 -11.26 4.76
C CYS A 243 -8.13 -11.12 4.04
N ASP A 244 -8.67 -12.24 3.59
CA ASP A 244 -9.92 -12.28 2.84
C ASP A 244 -11.17 -12.27 3.75
N SER A 245 -11.03 -12.62 5.05
CA SER A 245 -12.14 -12.65 6.01
C SER A 245 -12.57 -11.24 6.46
N VAL A 246 -11.62 -10.34 6.70
CA VAL A 246 -11.90 -8.96 7.13
C VAL A 246 -11.39 -8.02 6.06
N ASN A 247 -12.17 -7.81 5.02
CA ASN A 247 -11.83 -6.91 3.91
C ASN A 247 -12.69 -5.63 3.92
N ASN A 248 -12.29 -4.63 3.13
CA ASN A 248 -12.98 -3.35 3.08
C ASN A 248 -14.44 -3.46 2.63
N GLN A 249 -14.78 -4.45 1.82
CA GLN A 249 -16.17 -4.65 1.36
C GLN A 249 -17.06 -5.11 2.51
N LEU A 250 -16.58 -6.08 3.32
CA LEU A 250 -17.28 -6.56 4.51
C LEU A 250 -17.46 -5.42 5.52
N LEU A 251 -16.37 -4.73 5.87
CA LEU A 251 -16.41 -3.62 6.83
C LEU A 251 -17.36 -2.50 6.42
N LYS A 252 -17.40 -2.20 5.12
CA LYS A 252 -18.33 -1.19 4.59
C LYS A 252 -19.78 -1.64 4.63
N ALA A 253 -20.05 -2.91 4.27
CA ALA A 253 -21.40 -3.45 4.25
C ALA A 253 -22.02 -3.60 5.66
N LEU A 254 -21.17 -3.78 6.67
CA LEU A 254 -21.56 -4.01 8.07
C LEU A 254 -21.19 -2.83 8.99
N ALA A 255 -21.07 -1.61 8.41
CA ALA A 255 -20.58 -0.45 9.14
C ALA A 255 -21.42 -0.10 10.38
N ASP A 256 -22.72 -0.25 10.28
CA ASP A 256 -23.71 0.00 11.34
C ASP A 256 -23.58 -0.96 12.53
N VAL A 257 -23.17 -2.20 12.30
CA VAL A 257 -23.02 -3.21 13.36
C VAL A 257 -21.60 -3.23 13.93
N LEU A 258 -20.60 -2.88 13.10
CA LEU A 258 -19.19 -2.97 13.47
C LEU A 258 -18.60 -1.66 14.01
N ALA A 259 -19.29 -0.52 13.87
CA ALA A 259 -18.76 0.75 14.33
C ALA A 259 -18.47 0.75 15.83
N ALA A 260 -19.40 0.27 16.67
CA ALA A 260 -19.25 0.24 18.13
C ALA A 260 -18.07 -0.64 18.60
N PRO A 261 -17.97 -1.94 18.21
CA PRO A 261 -16.86 -2.77 18.68
C PRO A 261 -15.51 -2.33 18.11
N ILE A 262 -15.44 -1.81 16.88
CA ILE A 262 -14.20 -1.25 16.32
C ILE A 262 -13.81 0.03 17.05
N CYS A 263 -14.77 0.91 17.37
CA CYS A 263 -14.55 2.13 18.14
C CYS A 263 -13.98 1.82 19.53
N ALA A 264 -14.58 0.87 20.24
CA ALA A 264 -14.10 0.43 21.55
C ALA A 264 -12.64 -0.06 21.49
N LEU A 265 -12.30 -0.90 20.51
CA LEU A 265 -10.94 -1.40 20.31
C LEU A 265 -9.95 -0.27 19.99
N ILE A 266 -10.31 0.67 19.11
CA ILE A 266 -9.45 1.82 18.77
C ILE A 266 -9.17 2.67 19.99
N ASN A 267 -10.21 3.04 20.75
CA ASN A 267 -10.07 3.84 21.95
C ASN A 267 -9.26 3.14 23.05
N SER A 268 -9.45 1.82 23.21
CA SER A 268 -8.64 1.03 24.13
C SER A 268 -7.16 1.01 23.68
N SER A 269 -6.88 0.81 22.39
CA SER A 269 -5.53 0.84 21.84
C SER A 269 -4.84 2.21 22.04
N ILE A 270 -5.56 3.32 21.87
CA ILE A 270 -5.04 4.68 22.12
C ILE A 270 -4.78 4.89 23.62
N ARG A 271 -5.74 4.53 24.47
CA ARG A 271 -5.65 4.70 25.93
C ARG A 271 -4.42 4.01 26.51
N HIS A 272 -4.13 2.80 26.07
CA HIS A 272 -3.00 2.02 26.56
C HIS A 272 -1.69 2.27 25.78
N GLY A 273 -1.70 3.11 24.75
CA GLY A 273 -0.53 3.29 23.87
C GLY A 273 -0.04 1.96 23.28
N MET A 274 -0.96 1.03 23.00
CA MET A 274 -0.66 -0.33 22.54
C MET A 274 -1.35 -0.64 21.23
N VAL A 275 -0.63 -1.32 20.35
CA VAL A 275 -1.14 -1.79 19.05
C VAL A 275 -1.27 -3.31 19.08
N PRO A 276 -2.45 -3.86 18.81
CA PRO A 276 -2.66 -5.31 18.75
C PRO A 276 -1.74 -6.00 17.74
N GLU A 277 -1.27 -7.22 18.04
CA GLU A 277 -0.37 -7.99 17.21
C GLU A 277 -0.91 -8.22 15.79
N GLN A 278 -2.23 -8.38 15.64
CA GLN A 278 -2.89 -8.52 14.33
C GLN A 278 -2.68 -7.31 13.42
N TRP A 279 -2.42 -6.11 13.99
CA TRP A 279 -2.19 -4.88 13.23
C TRP A 279 -0.72 -4.69 12.85
N LYS A 280 0.18 -5.42 13.49
CA LYS A 280 1.62 -5.38 13.23
C LYS A 280 2.06 -6.29 12.08
N ILE A 281 1.18 -7.14 11.55
CA ILE A 281 1.49 -8.04 10.45
C ILE A 281 1.27 -7.32 9.11
N SER A 282 2.25 -7.42 8.21
CA SER A 282 2.18 -6.85 6.87
C SER A 282 2.41 -7.91 5.79
N ARG A 283 1.57 -7.92 4.76
CA ARG A 283 1.88 -8.61 3.51
C ARG A 283 2.59 -7.64 2.58
N ILE A 284 3.83 -7.94 2.24
CA ILE A 284 4.58 -7.13 1.29
C ILE A 284 4.26 -7.55 -0.14
N THR A 285 3.86 -6.58 -0.96
CA THR A 285 3.71 -6.74 -2.40
C THR A 285 4.90 -6.06 -3.06
N PRO A 286 5.84 -6.80 -3.68
CA PRO A 286 6.97 -6.22 -4.36
C PRO A 286 6.49 -5.58 -5.68
N VAL A 287 6.62 -4.26 -5.79
CA VAL A 287 6.23 -3.50 -6.99
C VAL A 287 7.49 -3.14 -7.77
N PRO A 288 7.61 -3.56 -9.04
CA PRO A 288 8.73 -3.18 -9.90
C PRO A 288 8.84 -1.66 -10.08
N LYS A 289 10.04 -1.11 -9.88
CA LYS A 289 10.38 0.29 -10.22
C LYS A 289 10.66 0.45 -11.71
N CYS A 290 11.22 -0.61 -12.33
CA CYS A 290 11.55 -0.66 -13.75
C CYS A 290 11.30 -2.06 -14.31
N PHE A 291 11.25 -2.19 -15.61
CA PHE A 291 11.13 -3.46 -16.33
C PHE A 291 12.28 -3.58 -17.35
N PRO A 292 12.93 -4.73 -17.42
CA PRO A 292 12.82 -5.91 -16.55
C PRO A 292 13.39 -5.65 -15.16
N VAL A 293 12.93 -6.40 -14.15
CA VAL A 293 13.52 -6.38 -12.79
C VAL A 293 14.81 -7.18 -12.82
N LEU A 294 15.93 -6.51 -12.55
CA LEU A 294 17.27 -7.11 -12.63
C LEU A 294 17.88 -7.38 -11.25
N SER A 295 17.40 -6.70 -10.23
CA SER A 295 17.91 -6.78 -8.86
C SER A 295 16.75 -6.58 -7.87
N VAL A 296 16.69 -7.44 -6.84
CA VAL A 296 15.77 -7.28 -5.71
C VAL A 296 16.06 -5.96 -4.99
N GLU A 297 17.31 -5.65 -4.82
CA GLU A 297 17.80 -4.51 -4.05
C GLU A 297 17.35 -3.15 -4.61
N ASN A 298 17.49 -2.95 -5.94
CA ASN A 298 17.37 -1.63 -6.54
C ASN A 298 16.06 -1.43 -7.30
N ASN A 299 15.43 -2.54 -7.77
CA ASN A 299 14.33 -2.46 -8.72
C ASN A 299 12.96 -2.74 -8.12
N ILE A 300 12.86 -2.93 -6.79
CA ILE A 300 11.60 -3.25 -6.10
C ILE A 300 11.24 -2.16 -5.10
N ARG A 301 9.92 -1.84 -5.02
CA ARG A 301 9.31 -1.11 -3.91
C ARG A 301 8.51 -2.09 -3.05
N PRO A 302 8.82 -2.26 -1.77
CA PRO A 302 8.07 -3.13 -0.86
C PRO A 302 6.81 -2.42 -0.37
N ILE A 303 5.67 -2.65 -1.01
CA ILE A 303 4.42 -2.04 -0.57
C ILE A 303 3.76 -2.91 0.50
N ALA A 304 3.66 -2.39 1.72
CA ALA A 304 3.04 -3.04 2.85
C ALA A 304 1.51 -2.96 2.77
N VAL A 305 0.86 -4.10 2.81
CA VAL A 305 -0.59 -4.24 2.92
C VAL A 305 -0.90 -4.71 4.34
N THR A 306 -1.47 -3.82 5.14
CA THR A 306 -1.85 -4.07 6.54
C THR A 306 -3.33 -4.41 6.67
N CYS A 307 -3.74 -4.81 7.88
CA CYS A 307 -5.12 -5.07 8.21
C CYS A 307 -6.02 -3.83 7.98
N PRO A 308 -7.24 -3.97 7.45
CA PRO A 308 -8.14 -2.83 7.26
C PRO A 308 -8.51 -2.10 8.54
N ILE A 309 -8.73 -2.79 9.66
CA ILE A 309 -9.05 -2.15 10.94
C ILE A 309 -7.85 -1.34 11.45
N SER A 310 -6.62 -1.86 11.30
CA SER A 310 -5.39 -1.09 11.56
C SER A 310 -5.35 0.23 10.79
N LYS A 311 -5.72 0.21 9.49
CA LYS A 311 -5.75 1.43 8.66
C LYS A 311 -6.77 2.46 9.14
N ILE A 312 -7.86 2.02 9.77
CA ILE A 312 -8.85 2.90 10.39
C ILE A 312 -8.27 3.52 11.67
N ALA A 313 -7.61 2.74 12.52
CA ALA A 313 -6.90 3.26 13.68
C ALA A 313 -5.79 4.26 13.26
N GLU A 314 -4.96 3.89 12.28
CA GLU A 314 -3.95 4.78 11.70
C GLU A 314 -4.53 6.10 11.15
N PHE A 315 -5.76 6.10 10.64
CA PHE A 315 -6.43 7.31 10.17
C PHE A 315 -6.65 8.30 11.32
N PHE A 316 -7.19 7.85 12.44
CA PHE A 316 -7.44 8.71 13.61
C PHE A 316 -6.12 9.17 14.24
N ILE A 317 -5.20 8.26 14.47
CA ILE A 317 -3.87 8.59 15.01
C ILE A 317 -3.14 9.60 14.12
N SER A 318 -3.19 9.43 12.80
CA SER A 318 -2.56 10.38 11.88
C SER A 318 -3.19 11.77 11.94
N ASN A 319 -4.50 11.87 12.18
CA ASN A 319 -5.17 13.14 12.34
C ASN A 319 -4.71 13.83 13.65
N PHE A 320 -4.73 13.10 14.78
CA PHE A 320 -4.24 13.61 16.06
C PHE A 320 -2.76 14.02 16.00
N PHE A 321 -1.94 13.17 15.38
CA PHE A 321 -0.53 13.47 15.14
C PHE A 321 -0.35 14.78 14.37
N ASN A 322 -1.03 14.95 13.24
CA ASN A 322 -0.88 16.14 12.42
C ASN A 322 -1.39 17.41 13.12
N GLN A 323 -2.48 17.33 13.88
CA GLN A 323 -3.00 18.45 14.66
C GLN A 323 -1.97 18.92 15.71
N HIS A 324 -1.38 17.98 16.45
CA HIS A 324 -0.36 18.33 17.44
C HIS A 324 0.93 18.82 16.80
N PHE A 325 1.35 18.19 15.69
CA PHE A 325 2.63 18.47 15.05
C PHE A 325 2.63 19.74 14.21
N GLU A 326 1.47 20.32 13.90
CA GLU A 326 1.35 21.49 13.03
C GLU A 326 2.18 22.68 13.52
N SER A 327 2.23 22.93 14.84
CA SER A 327 3.00 24.01 15.46
C SER A 327 4.52 23.79 15.42
N TYR A 328 4.98 22.56 15.29
CA TYR A 328 6.39 22.17 15.26
C TYR A 328 6.91 21.98 13.84
N LEU A 329 5.99 21.77 12.89
CA LEU A 329 6.32 21.37 11.53
C LEU A 329 7.15 22.45 10.82
N ASP A 330 8.25 22.02 10.20
CA ASP A 330 9.03 22.85 9.31
C ASP A 330 8.15 23.41 8.16
N GLU A 331 8.16 24.72 8.02
CA GLU A 331 7.39 25.42 6.99
C GLU A 331 7.75 25.01 5.57
N ASN A 332 8.97 24.52 5.35
CA ASN A 332 9.48 24.05 4.07
C ASN A 332 9.18 22.55 3.80
N GLN A 333 8.45 21.85 4.70
CA GLN A 333 7.96 20.49 4.46
C GLN A 333 6.59 20.52 3.77
N TYR A 334 6.55 20.12 2.50
CA TYR A 334 5.33 20.09 1.68
C TYR A 334 4.71 18.72 1.56
N GLY A 335 5.50 17.67 1.74
CA GLY A 335 5.04 16.31 1.59
C GLY A 335 4.18 15.81 2.75
N SER A 336 3.08 15.14 2.45
CA SER A 336 2.13 14.59 3.43
C SER A 336 1.61 15.60 4.47
N THR A 337 1.54 16.88 4.09
CA THR A 337 1.07 17.98 4.90
C THR A 337 -0.27 18.48 4.36
N VAL A 338 -1.24 18.72 5.25
CA VAL A 338 -2.57 19.19 4.88
C VAL A 338 -2.45 20.56 4.20
N GLY A 339 -3.20 20.78 3.12
CA GLY A 339 -3.19 22.04 2.36
C GLY A 339 -1.95 22.26 1.49
N ARG A 340 -0.96 21.36 1.50
CA ARG A 340 0.27 21.44 0.68
C ARG A 340 0.28 20.39 -0.42
N SER A 341 1.02 20.63 -1.49
CA SER A 341 1.11 19.73 -2.66
C SER A 341 2.45 19.82 -3.35
N THR A 342 2.77 18.87 -4.22
CA THR A 342 3.95 18.91 -5.11
C THR A 342 3.97 20.18 -5.95
N THR A 343 2.82 20.65 -6.43
CA THR A 343 2.71 21.89 -7.22
C THR A 343 3.12 23.09 -6.40
N ILE A 344 2.67 23.20 -5.15
CA ILE A 344 3.05 24.32 -4.26
C ILE A 344 4.55 24.28 -3.94
N ALA A 345 5.10 23.09 -3.67
CA ALA A 345 6.52 22.89 -3.45
C ALA A 345 7.36 23.36 -4.66
N LEU A 346 6.95 22.97 -5.87
CA LEU A 346 7.60 23.41 -7.11
C LEU A 346 7.48 24.92 -7.34
N ILE A 347 6.31 25.51 -7.11
CA ILE A 347 6.11 26.96 -7.22
C ILE A 347 7.07 27.67 -6.27
N ARG A 348 7.21 27.22 -5.03
CA ARG A 348 8.10 27.83 -4.04
C ARG A 348 9.55 27.83 -4.50
N ILE A 349 10.08 26.67 -4.91
CA ILE A 349 11.48 26.59 -5.34
C ILE A 349 11.69 27.36 -6.67
N CYS A 350 10.81 27.25 -7.64
CA CYS A 350 10.90 27.97 -8.90
C CYS A 350 10.83 29.49 -8.69
N HIS A 351 9.98 29.97 -7.76
CA HIS A 351 9.89 31.38 -7.44
C HIS A 351 11.25 31.94 -6.94
N VAL A 352 11.89 31.21 -6.02
CA VAL A 352 13.22 31.58 -5.50
C VAL A 352 14.27 31.62 -6.64
N LEU A 353 14.22 30.63 -7.55
CA LEU A 353 15.18 30.61 -8.67
C LEU A 353 14.93 31.74 -9.66
N PHE A 354 13.67 32.02 -10.02
CA PHE A 354 13.34 33.13 -10.94
C PHE A 354 13.67 34.53 -10.32
N GLU A 355 13.37 34.71 -9.04
CA GLU A 355 13.73 35.92 -8.33
C GLU A 355 15.26 36.16 -8.32
N ALA A 356 16.04 35.09 -8.14
CA ALA A 356 17.49 35.15 -8.23
C ALA A 356 17.98 35.54 -9.64
N CYS A 357 17.33 35.00 -10.69
CA CYS A 357 17.63 35.36 -12.07
C CYS A 357 17.32 36.84 -12.35
N ASP A 358 16.16 37.33 -11.93
CA ASP A 358 15.73 38.72 -12.13
C ASP A 358 16.65 39.73 -11.39
N ASN A 359 17.21 39.31 -10.25
CA ASN A 359 18.15 40.09 -9.46
C ASN A 359 19.61 39.97 -9.94
N ASN A 360 19.87 39.51 -11.16
CA ASN A 360 21.19 39.32 -11.76
C ASN A 360 22.17 38.51 -10.89
N LYS A 361 21.68 37.47 -10.19
CA LYS A 361 22.51 36.48 -9.51
C LYS A 361 23.04 35.48 -10.52
N ASN A 362 24.35 35.54 -10.77
CA ASN A 362 24.96 34.81 -11.89
C ASN A 362 25.17 33.32 -11.64
N PHE A 363 25.24 32.92 -10.38
CA PHE A 363 25.50 31.53 -10.02
C PHE A 363 24.40 31.01 -9.09
N ILE A 364 23.54 30.13 -9.64
CA ILE A 364 22.51 29.47 -8.87
C ILE A 364 22.82 27.96 -8.92
N ARG A 365 23.08 27.37 -7.79
CA ARG A 365 23.35 25.94 -7.65
C ARG A 365 22.18 25.28 -6.93
N VAL A 366 21.57 24.28 -7.57
CA VAL A 366 20.44 23.54 -6.99
C VAL A 366 20.86 22.10 -6.75
N LEU A 367 20.78 21.64 -5.52
CA LEU A 367 21.07 20.28 -5.13
C LEU A 367 19.76 19.51 -4.88
N PHE A 368 19.55 18.44 -5.62
CA PHE A 368 18.48 17.48 -5.42
C PHE A 368 19.02 16.27 -4.67
N VAL A 369 18.57 16.09 -3.44
CA VAL A 369 19.06 15.06 -2.53
C VAL A 369 18.09 13.86 -2.54
N ASP A 370 18.64 12.65 -2.67
CA ASP A 370 17.92 11.38 -2.54
C ASP A 370 18.48 10.61 -1.33
N PHE A 371 17.60 10.14 -0.44
CA PHE A 371 18.01 9.26 0.65
C PHE A 371 17.93 7.80 0.24
N SER A 372 18.89 7.01 0.65
CA SER A 372 18.88 5.56 0.44
C SER A 372 17.94 4.91 1.44
N LYS A 373 16.89 4.22 0.95
CA LYS A 373 15.97 3.43 1.80
C LYS A 373 15.43 4.21 3.01
N ALA A 374 15.06 5.49 2.81
CA ALA A 374 14.70 6.44 3.85
C ALA A 374 13.68 5.89 4.89
N PHE A 375 12.63 5.20 4.42
CA PHE A 375 11.64 4.59 5.29
C PHE A 375 12.13 3.31 5.98
N ASP A 376 13.01 2.56 5.34
CA ASP A 376 13.46 1.27 5.84
C ASP A 376 14.55 1.42 6.92
N LEU A 377 15.26 2.56 6.94
CA LEU A 377 16.36 2.86 7.87
C LEU A 377 15.95 3.68 9.09
N ILE A 378 14.65 3.95 9.28
CA ILE A 378 14.20 4.70 10.47
C ILE A 378 14.54 3.93 11.74
N ASP A 379 15.40 4.51 12.58
CA ASP A 379 15.71 4.02 13.92
C ASP A 379 14.63 4.43 14.90
N HIS A 380 14.02 3.45 15.57
CA HIS A 380 12.93 3.68 16.51
C HIS A 380 13.42 4.34 17.80
N GLY A 381 14.70 4.16 18.18
CA GLY A 381 15.31 4.87 19.32
C GLY A 381 15.49 6.36 19.04
N THR A 382 15.92 6.71 17.84
CA THR A 382 15.98 8.09 17.37
C THR A 382 14.57 8.71 17.30
N LEU A 383 13.59 7.96 16.80
CA LEU A 383 12.20 8.41 16.76
C LEU A 383 11.65 8.67 18.15
N TYR A 384 11.95 7.83 19.15
CA TYR A 384 11.58 8.06 20.56
C TYR A 384 12.10 9.39 21.07
N LYS A 385 13.39 9.71 20.83
CA LYS A 385 13.98 10.99 21.19
C LYS A 385 13.25 12.16 20.55
N LYS A 386 12.91 12.07 19.28
CA LYS A 386 12.16 13.10 18.55
C LYS A 386 10.75 13.35 19.10
N PHE A 387 10.07 12.29 19.55
CA PHE A 387 8.79 12.44 20.23
C PHE A 387 8.91 13.25 21.53
N ILE A 388 9.97 13.00 22.32
CA ILE A 388 10.23 13.75 23.56
C ILE A 388 10.62 15.21 23.24
N GLU A 389 11.54 15.43 22.31
CA GLU A 389 12.00 16.77 21.90
C GLU A 389 10.84 17.66 21.41
N CYS A 390 9.88 17.09 20.66
CA CYS A 390 8.71 17.79 20.14
C CYS A 390 7.52 17.75 21.13
N GLN A 391 7.74 17.32 22.39
CA GLN A 391 6.71 17.28 23.45
C GLN A 391 5.40 16.59 23.03
N PHE A 392 5.51 15.50 22.26
CA PHE A 392 4.33 14.77 21.84
C PHE A 392 3.60 14.16 23.04
N PRO A 393 2.26 14.14 23.01
CA PRO A 393 1.47 13.46 24.01
C PRO A 393 1.89 12.00 24.15
N PRO A 394 2.11 11.48 25.38
CA PRO A 394 2.58 10.11 25.62
C PRO A 394 1.73 9.04 24.92
N HIS A 395 0.40 9.23 24.85
CA HIS A 395 -0.51 8.32 24.16
C HIS A 395 -0.19 8.16 22.67
N LEU A 396 0.09 9.28 21.95
CA LEU A 396 0.43 9.26 20.53
C LEU A 396 1.83 8.70 20.29
N SER A 397 2.78 9.06 21.16
CA SER A 397 4.17 8.56 21.10
C SER A 397 4.23 7.06 21.35
N ALA A 398 3.60 6.58 22.44
CA ALA A 398 3.53 5.17 22.80
C ALA A 398 2.82 4.35 21.73
N TRP A 399 1.68 4.83 21.21
CA TRP A 399 0.96 4.15 20.14
C TRP A 399 1.80 4.05 18.86
N SER A 400 2.43 5.15 18.45
CA SER A 400 3.23 5.20 17.22
C SER A 400 4.45 4.28 17.29
N LEU A 401 5.15 4.25 18.41
CA LEU A 401 6.27 3.33 18.63
C LEU A 401 5.80 1.88 18.74
N SER A 402 4.69 1.62 19.44
CA SER A 402 4.08 0.29 19.51
C SER A 402 3.64 -0.23 18.15
N PHE A 403 3.22 0.66 17.23
CA PHE A 403 2.87 0.31 15.86
C PHE A 403 4.09 -0.15 15.05
N LEU A 404 5.25 0.39 15.33
CA LEU A 404 6.51 0.11 14.61
C LEU A 404 7.29 -1.06 15.22
N GLU A 405 7.21 -1.23 16.53
CA GLU A 405 7.94 -2.26 17.27
C GLU A 405 7.34 -3.65 17.05
N GLY A 406 8.18 -4.68 16.98
CA GLY A 406 7.77 -6.09 16.89
C GLY A 406 6.97 -6.43 15.63
N ARG A 407 7.09 -5.66 14.57
CA ARG A 407 6.37 -5.92 13.30
C ARG A 407 6.86 -7.19 12.63
N LYS A 408 5.93 -7.84 11.95
CA LYS A 408 6.18 -9.04 11.16
C LYS A 408 5.71 -8.83 9.73
N GLN A 409 6.47 -9.41 8.78
CA GLN A 409 6.12 -9.32 7.38
C GLN A 409 6.32 -10.63 6.63
N PHE A 410 5.54 -10.82 5.58
CA PHE A 410 5.75 -11.86 4.58
C PHE A 410 5.55 -11.29 3.18
N VAL A 411 6.28 -11.83 2.21
CA VAL A 411 6.19 -11.41 0.80
C VAL A 411 5.27 -12.34 0.03
N LYS A 412 4.44 -11.79 -0.85
CA LYS A 412 3.59 -12.55 -1.76
C LYS A 412 3.85 -12.18 -3.21
N VAL A 413 4.23 -13.18 -4.03
CA VAL A 413 4.40 -13.04 -5.48
C VAL A 413 3.52 -14.07 -6.18
N GLY A 414 2.50 -13.63 -6.87
CA GLY A 414 1.51 -14.51 -7.50
C GLY A 414 0.79 -15.40 -6.49
N ASN A 415 1.00 -16.71 -6.57
CA ASN A 415 0.42 -17.71 -5.66
C ASN A 415 1.36 -18.12 -4.52
N TRP A 416 2.62 -17.68 -4.56
CA TRP A 416 3.67 -18.05 -3.62
C TRP A 416 3.79 -17.02 -2.50
N SER A 417 3.99 -17.49 -1.29
CA SER A 417 4.19 -16.64 -0.11
C SER A 417 5.44 -17.09 0.63
N SER A 418 6.20 -16.14 1.14
CA SER A 418 7.34 -16.44 2.00
C SER A 418 6.91 -16.88 3.40
N SER A 419 7.87 -17.36 4.16
CA SER A 419 7.81 -17.40 5.62
C SER A 419 7.62 -15.98 6.18
N THR A 420 7.08 -15.90 7.42
CA THR A 420 6.92 -14.63 8.14
C THR A 420 8.20 -14.33 8.90
N LEU A 421 8.77 -13.14 8.70
CA LEU A 421 9.97 -12.66 9.38
C LEU A 421 9.65 -11.40 10.19
N SER A 422 10.40 -11.18 11.27
CA SER A 422 10.32 -9.96 12.10
C SER A 422 11.23 -8.88 11.55
N THR A 423 10.83 -7.60 11.70
CA THR A 423 11.66 -6.43 11.36
C THR A 423 12.04 -5.69 12.64
N THR A 424 13.27 -5.17 12.71
CA THR A 424 13.84 -4.49 13.87
C THR A 424 13.73 -2.96 13.79
N GLY A 425 13.57 -2.42 12.59
CA GLY A 425 13.53 -0.98 12.34
C GLY A 425 12.65 -0.62 11.15
N GLY A 426 12.69 0.63 10.75
CA GLY A 426 11.97 1.17 9.62
C GLY A 426 10.48 1.43 9.87
N ALA A 427 9.84 1.99 8.86
CA ALA A 427 8.39 2.20 8.82
C ALA A 427 7.78 1.57 7.57
N PRO A 428 6.66 0.83 7.68
CA PRO A 428 6.10 0.10 6.56
C PRO A 428 5.60 1.05 5.45
N GLN A 429 6.14 0.87 4.23
CA GLN A 429 5.78 1.69 3.08
C GLN A 429 4.34 1.43 2.63
N GLY A 430 3.52 2.47 2.55
CA GLY A 430 2.10 2.37 2.16
C GLY A 430 1.12 2.44 3.32
N THR A 431 1.58 2.63 4.55
CA THR A 431 0.79 2.97 5.73
C THR A 431 0.62 4.50 5.85
N ARG A 432 -0.28 4.94 6.73
CA ARG A 432 -0.43 6.37 7.05
C ARG A 432 0.61 6.85 8.06
N ALA A 433 1.04 5.96 8.94
CA ALA A 433 2.04 6.26 9.96
C ALA A 433 3.42 6.56 9.36
N GLY A 434 3.83 5.85 8.29
CA GLY A 434 5.15 6.02 7.68
C GLY A 434 5.52 7.47 7.36
N PRO A 435 4.75 8.21 6.54
CA PRO A 435 5.03 9.61 6.25
C PRO A 435 5.06 10.52 7.47
N ASN A 436 4.21 10.28 8.49
CA ASN A 436 4.21 11.07 9.72
C ASN A 436 5.50 10.89 10.52
N VAL A 437 5.92 9.63 10.66
CA VAL A 437 7.17 9.28 11.32
C VAL A 437 8.37 9.90 10.61
N PHE A 438 8.41 9.84 9.27
CA PHE A 438 9.50 10.45 8.52
C PHE A 438 9.51 11.98 8.63
N LYS A 439 8.33 12.63 8.63
CA LYS A 439 8.24 14.08 8.88
C LYS A 439 8.81 14.45 10.25
N LEU A 440 8.53 13.65 11.28
CA LEU A 440 9.06 13.91 12.63
C LEU A 440 10.59 13.76 12.67
N ILE A 441 11.12 12.67 12.09
CA ILE A 441 12.57 12.45 12.00
C ILE A 441 13.27 13.60 11.30
N SER A 442 12.74 14.06 10.14
CA SER A 442 13.38 15.07 9.30
C SER A 442 13.02 16.52 9.67
N ASN A 443 12.27 16.74 10.76
CA ASN A 443 11.75 18.07 11.09
C ASN A 443 12.84 19.08 11.50
N ASP A 444 13.86 18.60 12.18
CA ASP A 444 15.02 19.39 12.62
C ASP A 444 16.10 19.59 11.55
N LEU A 445 15.96 18.92 10.40
CA LEU A 445 16.83 19.18 9.25
C LEU A 445 16.42 20.49 8.59
N ARG A 446 17.03 21.59 8.99
CA ARG A 446 16.75 22.96 8.51
C ARG A 446 18.04 23.57 7.99
N PHE A 447 17.94 24.45 7.02
CA PHE A 447 19.07 25.12 6.38
C PHE A 447 18.85 26.62 6.32
N ASP A 448 19.92 27.37 6.35
CA ASP A 448 19.89 28.82 6.14
C ASP A 448 19.74 29.19 4.64
N LEU A 449 19.98 28.25 3.75
CA LEU A 449 19.71 28.32 2.32
C LEU A 449 18.24 28.09 2.00
N PRO A 450 17.71 28.62 0.89
CA PRO A 450 16.40 28.22 0.38
C PRO A 450 16.32 26.73 0.14
N TYR A 451 15.32 26.09 0.72
CA TYR A 451 15.09 24.66 0.55
C TYR A 451 13.62 24.30 0.56
N VAL A 452 13.34 23.11 0.01
CA VAL A 452 12.01 22.49 -0.01
C VAL A 452 12.16 21.01 0.30
N LYS A 453 11.35 20.51 1.23
CA LYS A 453 11.21 19.08 1.54
C LYS A 453 9.87 18.55 1.03
N TYR A 454 9.88 17.37 0.40
CA TYR A 454 8.68 16.65 0.03
C TYR A 454 8.78 15.20 0.49
N VAL A 455 8.46 14.94 1.76
CA VAL A 455 8.72 13.73 2.52
C VAL A 455 10.24 13.48 2.57
N ASP A 456 10.76 12.53 1.79
CA ASP A 456 12.17 12.16 1.67
C ASP A 456 12.92 12.91 0.55
N ASP A 457 12.22 13.52 -0.39
CA ASP A 457 12.85 14.37 -1.40
C ASP A 457 13.22 15.75 -0.81
N LEU A 458 14.48 16.13 -0.91
CA LEU A 458 15.00 17.43 -0.47
C LEU A 458 15.64 18.17 -1.64
N SER A 459 15.30 19.44 -1.79
CA SER A 459 15.94 20.34 -2.77
C SER A 459 16.49 21.56 -2.04
N LEU A 460 17.76 21.89 -2.27
CA LEU A 460 18.49 23.04 -1.71
C LEU A 460 18.92 23.96 -2.85
N ALA A 461 18.91 25.27 -2.63
CA ALA A 461 19.43 26.24 -3.59
C ALA A 461 20.42 27.20 -2.94
N SER A 462 21.64 27.26 -3.47
CA SER A 462 22.59 28.36 -3.21
C SER A 462 22.50 29.40 -4.33
N ILE A 463 22.46 30.66 -3.95
CA ILE A 463 22.30 31.82 -4.84
C ILE A 463 23.40 32.80 -4.53
N SER A 464 24.36 33.02 -5.45
CA SER A 464 25.52 33.86 -5.23
C SER A 464 25.91 34.64 -6.47
N THR A 465 26.67 35.70 -6.27
CA THR A 465 27.42 36.39 -7.33
C THR A 465 28.87 35.94 -7.39
N ASP A 466 29.32 35.17 -6.38
CA ASP A 466 30.68 34.62 -6.30
C ASP A 466 30.72 33.20 -6.84
N PRO A 467 31.54 32.92 -7.88
CA PRO A 467 31.70 31.53 -8.38
C PRO A 467 32.35 30.60 -7.36
N ASN A 468 33.05 31.12 -6.35
CA ASN A 468 33.68 30.33 -5.30
C ASN A 468 32.83 30.18 -4.03
N ASP A 469 31.54 30.51 -4.11
CA ASP A 469 30.62 30.39 -2.99
C ASP A 469 30.59 28.97 -2.43
N CYS A 470 30.86 28.83 -1.13
CA CYS A 470 30.91 27.54 -0.42
C CYS A 470 29.62 27.21 0.34
N THR A 471 28.61 28.07 0.32
CA THR A 471 27.40 27.91 1.14
C THR A 471 26.65 26.59 0.87
N LEU A 472 26.62 26.11 -0.39
CA LEU A 472 26.04 24.83 -0.73
C LEU A 472 26.86 23.67 -0.15
N GLN A 473 28.20 23.76 -0.13
CA GLN A 473 29.06 22.74 0.47
C GLN A 473 28.86 22.66 1.98
N GLU A 474 28.75 23.81 2.65
CA GLU A 474 28.48 23.88 4.08
C GLU A 474 27.11 23.20 4.41
N ALA A 475 26.09 23.44 3.59
CA ALA A 475 24.80 22.77 3.73
C ALA A 475 24.89 21.26 3.49
N VAL A 476 25.73 20.80 2.56
CA VAL A 476 26.00 19.36 2.33
C VAL A 476 26.71 18.74 3.53
N ASP A 477 27.66 19.45 4.13
CA ASP A 477 28.40 18.97 5.32
C ASP A 477 27.46 18.89 6.54
N GLN A 478 26.59 19.89 6.72
CA GLN A 478 25.52 19.88 7.71
C GLN A 478 24.55 18.68 7.49
N LEU A 479 24.13 18.46 6.25
CA LEU A 479 23.29 17.31 5.88
C LEU A 479 23.99 15.98 6.20
N GLY A 480 25.27 15.87 5.87
CA GLY A 480 26.08 14.68 6.18
C GLY A 480 26.21 14.43 7.68
N HIS A 481 26.36 15.50 8.47
CA HIS A 481 26.37 15.41 9.92
C HIS A 481 25.02 14.96 10.47
N TRP A 482 23.92 15.57 10.01
CA TRP A 482 22.57 15.18 10.39
C TRP A 482 22.26 13.71 10.04
N CYS A 483 22.67 13.26 8.86
CA CYS A 483 22.51 11.85 8.45
C CYS A 483 23.19 10.88 9.43
N ARG A 484 24.42 11.18 9.86
CA ARG A 484 25.14 10.35 10.85
C ARG A 484 24.42 10.29 12.19
N LEU A 485 23.89 11.42 12.67
CA LEU A 485 23.16 11.48 13.95
C LEU A 485 21.83 10.75 13.94
N ASN A 486 21.15 10.72 12.78
CA ASN A 486 19.81 10.14 12.63
C ASN A 486 19.81 8.76 11.95
N GLY A 487 20.99 8.14 11.71
CA GLY A 487 21.10 6.84 11.07
C GLY A 487 20.64 6.82 9.61
N MET A 488 20.62 7.99 8.94
CA MET A 488 20.19 8.10 7.55
C MET A 488 21.37 8.01 6.58
N CYS A 489 21.12 7.51 5.37
CA CYS A 489 22.13 7.38 4.33
C CYS A 489 21.76 8.17 3.08
N LEU A 490 22.69 8.96 2.57
CA LEU A 490 22.53 9.66 1.28
C LEU A 490 22.75 8.71 0.11
N ASN A 491 21.95 8.85 -0.93
CA ASN A 491 22.15 8.17 -2.20
C ASN A 491 22.97 9.04 -3.15
N THR A 492 24.28 8.99 -3.05
CA THR A 492 25.21 9.79 -3.84
C THR A 492 25.08 9.58 -5.34
N ARG A 493 24.61 8.40 -5.79
CA ARG A 493 24.41 8.10 -7.23
C ARG A 493 23.21 8.85 -7.81
N LYS A 494 22.18 9.07 -6.99
CA LYS A 494 20.94 9.75 -7.41
C LYS A 494 20.91 11.20 -7.02
N THR A 495 21.63 11.62 -5.99
CA THR A 495 21.82 13.03 -5.66
C THR A 495 22.46 13.74 -6.84
N LYS A 496 21.87 14.86 -7.28
CA LYS A 496 22.28 15.61 -8.47
C LYS A 496 22.35 17.09 -8.15
N GLU A 497 23.37 17.70 -8.69
CA GLU A 497 23.51 19.15 -8.71
C GLU A 497 23.16 19.69 -10.10
N MET A 498 22.47 20.82 -10.13
CA MET A 498 22.17 21.60 -11.32
C MET A 498 22.73 23.00 -11.14
N LEU A 499 23.56 23.43 -12.08
CA LEU A 499 24.06 24.79 -12.17
C LEU A 499 23.21 25.59 -13.16
N ILE A 500 22.69 26.74 -12.73
CA ILE A 500 21.96 27.68 -13.58
C ILE A 500 22.81 28.94 -13.60
N HIS A 501 23.22 29.37 -14.79
CA HIS A 501 23.93 30.62 -15.01
C HIS A 501 23.40 31.29 -16.26
N PHE A 502 23.44 32.61 -16.28
CA PHE A 502 22.98 33.46 -17.37
C PHE A 502 24.13 34.34 -17.87
#